data_50deb9a873751ffa7309839e8460c028
#
_entry.id   50deb9a873751ffa7309839e8460c028
#
_cell.length_a   1.000
_cell.length_b   1.000
_cell.length_c   1.000
_cell.angle_alpha   90.00
_cell.angle_beta   90.00
_cell.angle_gamma   90.00
#
_symmetry.space_group_name_H-M   'P 1'
#
loop_
_entity.id
_entity.type
_entity.pdbx_description
1 polymer ?
#
loop_
_entity_poly.entity_id
_entity_poly.type
_entity_poly.pdbx_seq_one_letter_code
_entity_poly.pdbx_strand_id
1 'polypeptide(L)'
;MKGLVPYTINAGGTLIDLSEPQVMGILNVTPDSFYSSSRMFDEEAIACRTRQIFDEGGTIIDVGAYSTRPGSDDVSEDEEARRLRMALATVRKTAPEAIVSIDTFRASIARMCVEEFGANIINDVSGGDADNDMFSTVAALGVPYILMHIGGTINDMHADEPLTSHSQQCAEYMSGVMAYLTERLNRLDSLGAKDVIIDPGFGFGKSMEQNYEILRYLEDFKALQRPLLVGVSRKSMIYRLLGTDADNALNGTTVCNTIALLKGASILRVHDVKACREAVEIVRKMYGEPCAQ
;
A
#
# COMPACT_ATOMS: atom_id res chain seq x y z
N MET A 1 -6.53 8.11 -19.64
CA MET A 1 -7.06 6.72 -19.54
C MET A 1 -8.58 6.75 -19.47
N LYS A 2 -9.31 6.17 -20.42
CA LYS A 2 -10.77 6.05 -20.30
C LYS A 2 -11.10 5.13 -19.13
N GLY A 3 -11.55 5.71 -18.01
CA GLY A 3 -11.98 4.96 -16.83
C GLY A 3 -11.28 5.28 -15.51
N LEU A 4 -10.20 6.05 -15.50
CA LEU A 4 -9.74 6.67 -14.26
C LEU A 4 -10.68 7.84 -13.95
N VAL A 5 -11.30 7.79 -12.79
CA VAL A 5 -11.96 8.96 -12.22
C VAL A 5 -10.83 9.88 -11.76
N PRO A 6 -10.81 11.17 -12.17
CA PRO A 6 -9.77 12.07 -11.72
C PRO A 6 -9.95 12.32 -10.22
N TYR A 7 -9.04 11.79 -9.42
CA TYR A 7 -8.97 12.06 -8.00
C TYR A 7 -7.78 12.97 -7.73
N THR A 8 -7.95 13.88 -6.78
CA THR A 8 -6.86 14.64 -6.18
C THR A 8 -6.94 14.45 -4.68
N ILE A 9 -5.84 14.12 -4.05
CA ILE A 9 -5.73 13.98 -2.59
C ILE A 9 -4.83 15.07 -2.02
N ASN A 10 -5.13 15.54 -0.82
CA ASN A 10 -4.32 16.52 -0.11
C ASN A 10 -3.39 15.83 0.89
N ALA A 11 -2.17 15.61 0.49
CA ALA A 11 -1.12 14.98 1.29
C ALA A 11 -0.35 16.01 2.12
N GLY A 12 -0.94 16.47 3.22
CA GLY A 12 -0.28 17.43 4.11
C GLY A 12 -0.06 18.82 3.48
N GLY A 13 -0.98 19.30 2.66
CA GLY A 13 -0.88 20.58 1.93
C GLY A 13 -0.37 20.44 0.48
N THR A 14 0.19 19.30 0.11
CA THR A 14 0.58 19.00 -1.28
C THR A 14 -0.56 18.26 -1.98
N LEU A 15 -1.07 18.82 -3.07
CA LEU A 15 -2.08 18.16 -3.89
C LEU A 15 -1.41 17.12 -4.80
N ILE A 16 -1.83 15.87 -4.69
CA ILE A 16 -1.40 14.78 -5.57
C ILE A 16 -2.53 14.51 -6.56
N ASP A 17 -2.23 14.67 -7.84
CA ASP A 17 -3.13 14.31 -8.93
C ASP A 17 -3.01 12.81 -9.21
N LEU A 18 -4.08 12.08 -8.93
CA LEU A 18 -4.20 10.65 -9.17
C LEU A 18 -4.89 10.31 -10.51
N SER A 19 -5.10 11.30 -11.38
CA SER A 19 -5.44 11.06 -12.80
C SER A 19 -4.28 10.39 -13.54
N GLU A 20 -3.04 10.59 -13.03
CA GLU A 20 -1.86 9.82 -13.41
C GLU A 20 -1.55 8.79 -12.32
N PRO A 21 -1.36 7.49 -12.68
CA PRO A 21 -1.00 6.48 -11.68
C PRO A 21 0.33 6.80 -11.00
N GLN A 22 0.32 6.76 -9.68
CA GLN A 22 1.49 7.00 -8.85
C GLN A 22 2.20 5.70 -8.50
N VAL A 23 3.53 5.75 -8.37
CA VAL A 23 4.35 4.62 -7.94
C VAL A 23 4.81 4.85 -6.51
N MET A 24 4.34 3.99 -5.59
CA MET A 24 4.68 4.01 -4.18
C MET A 24 5.76 2.96 -3.91
N GLY A 25 6.97 3.41 -3.62
CA GLY A 25 8.11 2.55 -3.31
C GLY A 25 8.12 2.12 -1.85
N ILE A 26 8.34 0.82 -1.61
CA ILE A 26 8.39 0.24 -0.27
C ILE A 26 9.76 0.47 0.37
N LEU A 27 9.76 0.96 1.62
CA LEU A 27 10.91 1.03 2.52
C LEU A 27 10.58 0.34 3.85
N ASN A 28 10.98 -0.93 3.98
CA ASN A 28 10.84 -1.68 5.24
C ASN A 28 12.07 -1.49 6.12
N VAL A 29 11.87 -1.05 7.36
CA VAL A 29 12.92 -0.87 8.37
C VAL A 29 12.82 -1.94 9.47
N THR A 30 12.79 -3.21 9.02
CA THR A 30 12.77 -4.38 9.89
C THR A 30 14.19 -4.98 10.03
N PRO A 31 14.52 -5.69 11.14
CA PRO A 31 15.84 -6.30 11.31
C PRO A 31 16.28 -7.19 10.16
N ASP A 32 15.34 -7.92 9.55
CA ASP A 32 15.60 -8.79 8.42
C ASP A 32 15.91 -8.02 7.11
N SER A 33 15.60 -6.75 7.07
CA SER A 33 15.85 -5.91 5.88
C SER A 33 17.25 -5.30 5.90
N PHE A 34 17.93 -5.28 7.06
CA PHE A 34 19.25 -4.67 7.26
C PHE A 34 20.14 -5.62 8.05
N TYR A 35 21.18 -6.15 7.44
CA TYR A 35 22.08 -7.18 7.98
C TYR A 35 23.11 -6.67 9.01
N SER A 36 23.02 -5.44 9.51
CA SER A 36 24.06 -4.91 10.38
C SER A 36 23.54 -4.50 11.77
N SER A 37 24.33 -4.81 12.77
CA SER A 37 24.12 -4.37 14.17
C SER A 37 24.54 -2.91 14.42
N SER A 38 24.84 -2.13 13.38
CA SER A 38 25.32 -0.77 13.47
C SER A 38 24.30 0.23 12.95
N ARG A 39 23.88 1.17 13.80
CA ARG A 39 22.95 2.25 13.45
C ARG A 39 23.38 3.06 12.20
N MET A 40 24.67 3.24 11.98
CA MET A 40 25.19 3.97 10.80
C MET A 40 24.92 3.25 9.49
N PHE A 41 24.97 1.90 9.49
CA PHE A 41 24.66 1.11 8.30
C PHE A 41 23.15 1.14 7.99
N ASP A 42 22.30 1.15 9.00
CA ASP A 42 20.87 1.27 8.84
C ASP A 42 20.47 2.62 8.21
N GLU A 43 21.05 3.73 8.70
CA GLU A 43 20.83 5.08 8.15
C GLU A 43 21.31 5.19 6.69
N GLU A 44 22.49 4.64 6.35
CA GLU A 44 22.98 4.65 4.96
C GLU A 44 22.13 3.80 4.04
N ALA A 45 21.68 2.62 4.47
CA ALA A 45 20.79 1.76 3.69
C ALA A 45 19.43 2.42 3.44
N ILE A 46 18.86 3.07 4.45
CA ILE A 46 17.61 3.86 4.34
C ILE A 46 17.81 5.02 3.35
N ALA A 47 18.91 5.78 3.47
CA ALA A 47 19.21 6.87 2.55
C ALA A 47 19.42 6.39 1.12
N CYS A 48 20.13 5.27 0.93
CA CYS A 48 20.33 4.65 -0.38
C CYS A 48 19.00 4.23 -1.00
N ARG A 49 18.16 3.51 -0.25
CA ARG A 49 16.84 3.09 -0.74
C ARG A 49 15.92 4.27 -1.03
N THR A 50 15.96 5.31 -0.20
CA THR A 50 15.20 6.55 -0.44
C THR A 50 15.58 7.17 -1.78
N ARG A 51 16.87 7.37 -2.04
CA ARG A 51 17.36 7.89 -3.33
C ARG A 51 16.93 6.98 -4.48
N GLN A 52 17.16 5.69 -4.36
CA GLN A 52 16.77 4.71 -5.38
C GLN A 52 15.30 4.80 -5.77
N ILE A 53 14.38 4.91 -4.79
CA ILE A 53 12.95 5.01 -5.06
C ILE A 53 12.65 6.21 -5.96
N PHE A 54 13.20 7.38 -5.64
CA PHE A 54 12.94 8.59 -6.42
C PHE A 54 13.69 8.62 -7.76
N ASP A 55 14.93 8.15 -7.79
CA ASP A 55 15.74 8.05 -9.03
C ASP A 55 15.10 7.09 -10.05
N GLU A 56 14.42 6.05 -9.57
CA GLU A 56 13.67 5.09 -10.39
C GLU A 56 12.26 5.56 -10.79
N GLY A 57 11.86 6.77 -10.39
CA GLY A 57 10.58 7.39 -10.75
C GLY A 57 9.43 7.08 -9.79
N GLY A 58 9.73 6.67 -8.56
CA GLY A 58 8.76 6.62 -7.47
C GLY A 58 8.34 8.03 -7.05
N THR A 59 7.10 8.20 -6.68
CA THR A 59 6.51 9.49 -6.29
C THR A 59 6.12 9.55 -4.82
N ILE A 60 5.94 8.39 -4.21
CA ILE A 60 5.58 8.21 -2.80
C ILE A 60 6.52 7.15 -2.23
N ILE A 61 6.99 7.36 -0.99
CA ILE A 61 7.72 6.35 -0.22
C ILE A 61 6.83 5.85 0.92
N ASP A 62 6.67 4.52 1.05
CA ASP A 62 5.89 3.90 2.12
C ASP A 62 6.82 3.25 3.12
N VAL A 63 6.87 3.82 4.33
CA VAL A 63 7.80 3.43 5.39
C VAL A 63 7.10 2.56 6.42
N GLY A 64 7.56 1.32 6.58
CA GLY A 64 7.03 0.38 7.54
C GLY A 64 8.11 -0.18 8.47
N ALA A 65 7.85 -0.22 9.78
CA ALA A 65 8.76 -0.75 10.78
C ALA A 65 8.27 -2.04 11.44
N TYR A 66 7.06 -2.47 11.09
CA TYR A 66 6.45 -3.73 11.49
C TYR A 66 6.46 -4.69 10.31
N SER A 67 6.89 -5.94 10.53
CA SER A 67 6.83 -6.97 9.48
C SER A 67 5.53 -7.77 9.63
N THR A 68 4.69 -7.71 8.60
CA THR A 68 3.50 -8.56 8.52
C THR A 68 3.78 -9.91 7.85
N ARG A 69 5.06 -10.31 7.68
CA ARG A 69 5.42 -11.61 7.08
C ARG A 69 5.16 -12.75 8.06
N PRO A 70 4.80 -13.97 7.58
CA PRO A 70 4.67 -15.15 8.42
C PRO A 70 5.96 -15.40 9.20
N GLY A 71 5.84 -15.59 10.55
CA GLY A 71 6.96 -15.91 11.41
C GLY A 71 7.84 -14.72 11.82
N SER A 72 7.46 -13.48 11.49
CA SER A 72 8.13 -12.31 12.06
C SER A 72 7.78 -12.15 13.56
N ASP A 73 8.77 -11.71 14.34
CA ASP A 73 8.55 -11.37 15.74
C ASP A 73 7.57 -10.20 15.88
N ASP A 74 6.77 -10.25 16.96
CA ASP A 74 5.91 -9.12 17.33
C ASP A 74 6.77 -7.92 17.74
N VAL A 75 6.50 -6.77 17.15
CA VAL A 75 7.23 -5.52 17.40
C VAL A 75 6.43 -4.68 18.39
N SER A 76 7.02 -4.38 19.55
CA SER A 76 6.38 -3.47 20.49
C SER A 76 6.19 -2.07 19.90
N GLU A 77 5.22 -1.33 20.42
CA GLU A 77 4.95 0.05 19.98
C GLU A 77 6.16 0.96 20.15
N ASP A 78 6.87 0.85 21.27
CA ASP A 78 8.10 1.62 21.52
C ASP A 78 9.21 1.34 20.50
N GLU A 79 9.36 0.07 20.11
CA GLU A 79 10.37 -0.33 19.14
C GLU A 79 9.96 0.13 17.71
N GLU A 80 8.68 0.04 17.36
CA GLU A 80 8.16 0.58 16.10
C GLU A 80 8.39 2.10 16.03
N ALA A 81 8.04 2.83 17.10
CA ALA A 81 8.27 4.26 17.21
C ALA A 81 9.75 4.62 17.05
N ARG A 82 10.65 3.86 17.72
CA ARG A 82 12.10 4.06 17.64
C ARG A 82 12.61 3.89 16.20
N ARG A 83 12.20 2.83 15.53
CA ARG A 83 12.60 2.54 14.13
C ARG A 83 12.09 3.61 13.18
N LEU A 84 10.81 3.99 13.28
CA LEU A 84 10.22 5.01 12.43
C LEU A 84 10.85 6.38 12.64
N ARG A 85 11.15 6.80 13.87
CA ARG A 85 11.85 8.06 14.11
C ARG A 85 13.23 8.11 13.43
N MET A 86 14.00 7.02 13.50
CA MET A 86 15.29 6.92 12.81
C MET A 86 15.11 6.97 11.29
N ALA A 87 14.16 6.18 10.76
CA ALA A 87 13.91 6.11 9.34
C ALA A 87 13.43 7.45 8.78
N LEU A 88 12.44 8.07 9.42
CA LEU A 88 11.86 9.33 8.96
C LEU A 88 12.83 10.49 9.05
N ALA A 89 13.65 10.56 10.10
CA ALA A 89 14.74 11.54 10.17
C ALA A 89 15.72 11.39 8.98
N THR A 90 16.06 10.16 8.63
CA THR A 90 16.95 9.87 7.49
C THR A 90 16.28 10.17 6.15
N VAL A 91 14.99 9.79 5.96
CA VAL A 91 14.22 10.09 4.75
C VAL A 91 14.10 11.60 4.56
N ARG A 92 13.75 12.36 5.60
CA ARG A 92 13.61 13.83 5.52
C ARG A 92 14.95 14.53 5.26
N LYS A 93 16.06 14.00 5.79
CA LYS A 93 17.41 14.51 5.48
C LYS A 93 17.80 14.24 4.03
N THR A 94 17.40 13.09 3.47
CA THR A 94 17.79 12.62 2.12
C THR A 94 16.89 13.22 1.03
N ALA A 95 15.59 13.34 1.30
CA ALA A 95 14.58 13.87 0.39
C ALA A 95 13.54 14.69 1.19
N PRO A 96 13.83 15.98 1.49
CA PRO A 96 12.98 16.81 2.35
C PRO A 96 11.53 16.94 1.87
N GLU A 97 11.32 17.00 0.55
CA GLU A 97 10.01 17.22 -0.08
C GLU A 97 9.30 15.90 -0.42
N ALA A 98 9.84 14.74 0.02
CA ALA A 98 9.25 13.45 -0.28
C ALA A 98 7.83 13.34 0.28
N ILE A 99 6.90 12.81 -0.53
CA ILE A 99 5.61 12.35 -0.02
C ILE A 99 5.84 11.03 0.70
N VAL A 100 5.58 11.03 2.01
CA VAL A 100 5.83 9.89 2.90
C VAL A 100 4.51 9.30 3.38
N SER A 101 4.32 8.02 3.13
CA SER A 101 3.28 7.18 3.69
C SER A 101 3.86 6.35 4.84
N ILE A 102 3.06 6.08 5.87
CA ILE A 102 3.44 5.27 7.03
C ILE A 102 2.59 4.01 7.06
N ASP A 103 3.25 2.86 6.93
CA ASP A 103 2.63 1.54 7.08
C ASP A 103 2.57 1.19 8.58
N THR A 104 1.42 1.47 9.20
CA THR A 104 1.14 1.20 10.61
C THR A 104 -0.35 1.04 10.86
N PHE A 105 -0.68 0.17 11.82
CA PHE A 105 -2.05 -0.04 12.30
C PHE A 105 -2.27 0.53 13.72
N ARG A 106 -1.32 1.34 14.24
CA ARG A 106 -1.40 1.96 15.57
C ARG A 106 -1.64 3.46 15.45
N ALA A 107 -2.70 3.96 16.04
CA ALA A 107 -3.10 5.37 16.00
C ALA A 107 -2.05 6.31 16.62
N SER A 108 -1.42 5.89 17.72
CA SER A 108 -0.34 6.64 18.39
C SER A 108 0.89 6.81 17.49
N ILE A 109 1.27 5.76 16.76
CA ILE A 109 2.37 5.78 15.79
C ILE A 109 2.03 6.68 14.60
N ALA A 110 0.80 6.55 14.06
CA ALA A 110 0.32 7.43 12.99
C ALA A 110 0.40 8.90 13.39
N ARG A 111 -0.09 9.24 14.59
CA ARG A 111 -0.02 10.60 15.14
C ARG A 111 1.41 11.09 15.27
N MET A 112 2.29 10.31 15.89
CA MET A 112 3.71 10.64 16.07
C MET A 112 4.38 10.93 14.74
N CYS A 113 4.18 10.08 13.72
CA CYS A 113 4.80 10.25 12.41
C CYS A 113 4.34 11.51 11.69
N VAL A 114 3.05 11.85 11.81
CA VAL A 114 2.49 13.07 11.20
C VAL A 114 2.98 14.32 11.95
N GLU A 115 2.86 14.35 13.28
CA GLU A 115 3.15 15.53 14.07
C GLU A 115 4.67 15.82 14.19
N GLU A 116 5.53 14.80 14.33
CA GLU A 116 6.98 14.99 14.50
C GLU A 116 7.73 15.09 13.15
N PHE A 117 7.24 14.42 12.09
CA PHE A 117 7.99 14.29 10.82
C PHE A 117 7.22 14.76 9.59
N GLY A 118 5.99 15.23 9.74
CA GLY A 118 5.17 15.66 8.62
C GLY A 118 4.87 14.52 7.63
N ALA A 119 4.60 13.30 8.14
CA ALA A 119 4.15 12.21 7.29
C ALA A 119 2.84 12.62 6.60
N ASN A 120 2.70 12.22 5.34
CA ASN A 120 1.67 12.74 4.46
C ASN A 120 0.46 11.81 4.31
N ILE A 121 0.63 10.48 4.48
CA ILE A 121 -0.38 9.45 4.26
C ILE A 121 -0.25 8.41 5.37
N ILE A 122 -1.36 7.84 5.84
CA ILE A 122 -1.36 6.66 6.72
C ILE A 122 -1.87 5.46 5.95
N ASN A 123 -1.08 4.38 5.94
CA ASN A 123 -1.37 3.12 5.29
C ASN A 123 -1.64 2.06 6.37
N ASP A 124 -2.92 1.72 6.58
CA ASP A 124 -3.33 0.79 7.64
C ASP A 124 -3.78 -0.54 7.05
N VAL A 125 -2.91 -1.55 7.17
CA VAL A 125 -3.17 -2.92 6.71
C VAL A 125 -4.24 -3.67 7.51
N SER A 126 -4.70 -3.10 8.64
CA SER A 126 -5.77 -3.68 9.46
C SER A 126 -7.17 -3.23 9.05
N GLY A 127 -7.28 -2.19 8.22
CA GLY A 127 -8.56 -1.57 7.89
C GLY A 127 -9.26 -0.92 9.08
N GLY A 128 -8.49 -0.52 10.10
CA GLY A 128 -8.98 0.09 11.35
C GLY A 128 -9.42 -0.90 12.42
N ASP A 129 -9.21 -2.20 12.23
CA ASP A 129 -9.65 -3.22 13.18
C ASP A 129 -8.65 -3.48 14.33
N ALA A 130 -7.38 -3.10 14.15
CA ALA A 130 -6.35 -3.30 15.17
C ALA A 130 -6.35 -2.22 16.26
N ASP A 131 -6.79 -1.01 15.95
CA ASP A 131 -6.81 0.12 16.87
C ASP A 131 -8.10 0.93 16.67
N ASN A 132 -8.95 0.93 17.69
CA ASN A 132 -10.25 1.62 17.65
C ASN A 132 -10.12 3.14 17.48
N ASP A 133 -8.98 3.73 17.83
CA ASP A 133 -8.71 5.15 17.72
C ASP A 133 -8.17 5.57 16.36
N MET A 134 -7.84 4.62 15.46
CA MET A 134 -7.23 4.91 14.16
C MET A 134 -8.09 5.87 13.33
N PHE A 135 -9.37 5.57 13.13
CA PHE A 135 -10.25 6.40 12.29
C PHE A 135 -10.42 7.82 12.83
N SER A 136 -10.61 7.96 14.15
CA SER A 136 -10.71 9.29 14.78
C SER A 136 -9.40 10.06 14.70
N THR A 137 -8.28 9.35 14.80
CA THR A 137 -6.93 9.93 14.70
C THR A 137 -6.66 10.47 13.30
N VAL A 138 -6.87 9.68 12.24
CA VAL A 138 -6.59 10.13 10.86
C VAL A 138 -7.54 11.25 10.43
N ALA A 139 -8.81 11.21 10.87
CA ALA A 139 -9.75 12.30 10.64
C ALA A 139 -9.29 13.61 11.30
N ALA A 140 -8.82 13.55 12.55
CA ALA A 140 -8.29 14.70 13.28
C ALA A 140 -6.99 15.26 12.69
N LEU A 141 -6.09 14.36 12.20
CA LEU A 141 -4.85 14.75 11.54
C LEU A 141 -5.08 15.35 10.15
N GLY A 142 -6.21 15.04 9.50
CA GLY A 142 -6.54 15.55 8.17
C GLY A 142 -5.63 15.06 7.05
N VAL A 143 -4.98 13.90 7.23
CA VAL A 143 -4.12 13.26 6.22
C VAL A 143 -4.87 12.16 5.46
N PRO A 144 -4.51 11.87 4.21
CA PRO A 144 -5.04 10.73 3.47
C PRO A 144 -4.83 9.41 4.22
N TYR A 145 -5.84 8.55 4.14
CA TYR A 145 -5.83 7.24 4.76
C TYR A 145 -6.04 6.13 3.74
N ILE A 146 -5.17 5.13 3.74
CA ILE A 146 -5.33 3.93 2.94
C ILE A 146 -6.09 2.91 3.76
N LEU A 147 -7.33 2.66 3.34
CA LEU A 147 -8.24 1.69 3.93
C LEU A 147 -8.09 0.36 3.20
N MET A 148 -7.51 -0.64 3.87
CA MET A 148 -7.32 -1.96 3.30
C MET A 148 -8.40 -2.95 3.76
N HIS A 149 -8.82 -3.83 2.84
CA HIS A 149 -9.61 -5.01 3.19
C HIS A 149 -8.69 -6.15 3.65
N ILE A 150 -8.95 -6.68 4.83
CA ILE A 150 -8.27 -7.86 5.37
C ILE A 150 -9.25 -9.04 5.47
N GLY A 151 -8.82 -10.24 5.06
CA GLY A 151 -9.58 -11.47 5.24
C GLY A 151 -9.25 -12.09 6.61
N GLY A 152 -10.11 -11.89 7.60
CA GLY A 152 -9.85 -12.30 8.98
C GLY A 152 -9.22 -11.21 9.83
N THR A 153 -8.39 -11.60 10.79
CA THR A 153 -7.67 -10.68 11.69
C THR A 153 -6.21 -10.49 11.25
N ILE A 154 -5.49 -9.52 11.84
CA ILE A 154 -4.04 -9.34 11.60
C ILE A 154 -3.27 -10.63 11.88
N ASN A 155 -3.67 -11.41 12.88
CA ASN A 155 -3.02 -12.68 13.22
C ASN A 155 -3.30 -13.79 12.20
N ASP A 156 -4.43 -13.71 11.49
CA ASP A 156 -4.87 -14.72 10.50
C ASP A 156 -4.49 -14.35 9.06
N MET A 157 -3.85 -13.20 8.84
CA MET A 157 -3.62 -12.65 7.50
C MET A 157 -2.77 -13.52 6.57
N HIS A 158 -2.18 -14.59 7.11
CA HIS A 158 -1.37 -15.56 6.35
C HIS A 158 -1.96 -16.97 6.34
N ALA A 159 -3.17 -17.17 6.88
CA ALA A 159 -3.83 -18.46 6.84
C ALA A 159 -4.28 -18.78 5.41
N ASP A 160 -3.69 -19.82 4.82
CA ASP A 160 -4.13 -20.38 3.53
C ASP A 160 -5.32 -21.31 3.81
N GLU A 161 -6.55 -20.81 3.74
CA GLU A 161 -7.72 -21.70 3.73
C GLU A 161 -8.01 -22.17 2.30
N PRO A 162 -8.15 -23.50 2.07
CA PRO A 162 -8.54 -24.01 0.77
C PRO A 162 -10.01 -23.72 0.50
N LEU A 163 -10.30 -23.01 -0.60
CA LEU A 163 -11.67 -22.79 -1.06
C LEU A 163 -12.25 -24.04 -1.69
N THR A 164 -13.46 -24.37 -1.27
CA THR A 164 -14.31 -25.38 -1.92
C THR A 164 -15.38 -24.69 -2.76
N SER A 165 -15.32 -24.91 -4.11
CA SER A 165 -16.32 -24.60 -5.16
C SER A 165 -16.48 -23.17 -5.72
N HIS A 166 -16.74 -23.08 -7.06
CA HIS A 166 -16.14 -22.10 -7.96
C HIS A 166 -16.93 -20.87 -8.45
N SER A 167 -18.21 -20.69 -8.34
CA SER A 167 -18.84 -19.52 -9.00
C SER A 167 -19.83 -18.72 -8.16
N GLN A 168 -20.62 -19.34 -7.34
CA GLN A 168 -21.49 -18.60 -6.41
C GLN A 168 -20.69 -17.98 -5.25
N GLN A 169 -19.66 -18.68 -4.77
CA GLN A 169 -18.79 -18.20 -3.71
C GLN A 169 -17.95 -16.98 -4.10
N CYS A 170 -17.58 -16.83 -5.39
CA CYS A 170 -16.81 -15.68 -5.86
C CYS A 170 -17.63 -14.39 -5.85
N ALA A 171 -18.88 -14.42 -6.33
CA ALA A 171 -19.74 -13.24 -6.30
C ALA A 171 -20.12 -12.84 -4.86
N GLU A 172 -20.34 -13.81 -3.99
CA GLU A 172 -20.57 -13.59 -2.55
C GLU A 172 -19.33 -13.03 -1.89
N TYR A 173 -18.13 -13.52 -2.24
CA TYR A 173 -16.86 -13.01 -1.71
C TYR A 173 -16.64 -11.54 -2.10
N MET A 174 -16.74 -11.18 -3.39
CA MET A 174 -16.61 -9.80 -3.84
C MET A 174 -17.66 -8.88 -3.19
N SER A 175 -18.89 -9.35 -3.04
CA SER A 175 -19.94 -8.62 -2.33
C SER A 175 -19.58 -8.38 -0.86
N GLY A 176 -18.99 -9.36 -0.20
CA GLY A 176 -18.47 -9.23 1.18
C GLY A 176 -17.35 -8.20 1.29
N VAL A 177 -16.38 -8.22 0.37
CA VAL A 177 -15.29 -7.24 0.29
C VAL A 177 -15.83 -5.83 0.12
N MET A 178 -16.78 -5.65 -0.81
CA MET A 178 -17.39 -4.34 -1.07
C MET A 178 -18.22 -3.84 0.13
N ALA A 179 -18.95 -4.72 0.81
CA ALA A 179 -19.72 -4.38 2.02
C ALA A 179 -18.79 -3.96 3.17
N TYR A 180 -17.71 -4.70 3.39
CA TYR A 180 -16.68 -4.37 4.40
C TYR A 180 -16.09 -2.97 4.19
N LEU A 181 -15.67 -2.67 2.95
CA LEU A 181 -15.09 -1.37 2.62
C LEU A 181 -16.12 -0.25 2.72
N THR A 182 -17.35 -0.48 2.26
CA THR A 182 -18.44 0.52 2.33
C THR A 182 -18.79 0.89 3.77
N GLU A 183 -18.88 -0.09 4.67
CA GLU A 183 -19.16 0.17 6.10
C GLU A 183 -18.10 1.08 6.72
N ARG A 184 -16.81 0.77 6.47
CA ARG A 184 -15.68 1.54 7.02
C ARG A 184 -15.54 2.91 6.38
N LEU A 185 -15.79 3.04 5.09
CA LEU A 185 -15.88 4.33 4.40
C LEU A 185 -16.94 5.22 5.05
N ASN A 186 -18.14 4.70 5.30
CA ASN A 186 -19.21 5.46 5.96
C ASN A 186 -18.80 5.94 7.36
N ARG A 187 -18.05 5.13 8.12
CA ARG A 187 -17.51 5.54 9.42
C ARG A 187 -16.48 6.65 9.28
N LEU A 188 -15.51 6.53 8.36
CA LEU A 188 -14.50 7.55 8.08
C LEU A 188 -15.14 8.85 7.61
N ASP A 189 -16.11 8.79 6.70
CA ASP A 189 -16.85 9.96 6.21
C ASP A 189 -17.61 10.64 7.35
N SER A 190 -18.24 9.89 8.27
CA SER A 190 -18.94 10.43 9.44
C SER A 190 -18.01 11.14 10.43
N LEU A 191 -16.74 10.75 10.49
CA LEU A 191 -15.70 11.39 11.30
C LEU A 191 -15.03 12.56 10.58
N GLY A 192 -15.36 12.81 9.30
CA GLY A 192 -14.82 13.92 8.51
C GLY A 192 -13.50 13.64 7.82
N ALA A 193 -13.07 12.37 7.71
CA ALA A 193 -11.93 12.00 6.89
C ALA A 193 -12.25 12.29 5.42
N LYS A 194 -11.39 13.07 4.74
CA LYS A 194 -11.69 13.57 3.38
C LYS A 194 -11.10 12.69 2.28
N ASP A 195 -9.86 12.30 2.47
CA ASP A 195 -9.06 11.62 1.46
C ASP A 195 -8.83 10.17 1.87
N VAL A 196 -9.69 9.27 1.39
CA VAL A 196 -9.58 7.83 1.63
C VAL A 196 -9.21 7.13 0.34
N ILE A 197 -8.18 6.30 0.39
CA ILE A 197 -7.68 5.46 -0.70
C ILE A 197 -8.05 4.02 -0.37
N ILE A 198 -8.61 3.28 -1.31
CA ILE A 198 -8.99 1.88 -1.12
C ILE A 198 -7.83 0.96 -1.50
N ASP A 199 -7.53 -0.02 -0.65
CA ASP A 199 -6.69 -1.16 -0.99
C ASP A 199 -7.51 -2.47 -0.84
N PRO A 200 -7.69 -3.25 -1.90
CA PRO A 200 -8.35 -4.55 -1.84
C PRO A 200 -7.63 -5.58 -0.96
N GLY A 201 -6.38 -5.33 -0.58
CA GLY A 201 -5.60 -6.13 0.35
C GLY A 201 -5.17 -7.47 -0.23
N PHE A 202 -4.56 -7.47 -1.42
CA PHE A 202 -3.99 -8.69 -2.01
C PHE A 202 -3.04 -9.38 -1.04
N GLY A 203 -3.20 -10.71 -0.87
CA GLY A 203 -2.32 -11.54 -0.03
C GLY A 203 -2.58 -11.45 1.47
N PHE A 204 -3.56 -10.67 1.93
CA PHE A 204 -3.91 -10.54 3.34
C PHE A 204 -5.16 -11.34 3.67
N GLY A 205 -4.99 -12.55 4.26
CA GLY A 205 -6.08 -13.46 4.62
C GLY A 205 -6.92 -13.91 3.43
N LYS A 206 -6.29 -14.13 2.27
CA LYS A 206 -6.95 -14.47 1.02
C LYS A 206 -6.29 -15.66 0.36
N SER A 207 -7.10 -16.59 -0.14
CA SER A 207 -6.59 -17.68 -0.96
C SER A 207 -6.05 -17.17 -2.30
N MET A 208 -5.37 -18.04 -3.04
CA MET A 208 -4.88 -17.72 -4.39
C MET A 208 -6.04 -17.32 -5.31
N GLU A 209 -7.12 -18.10 -5.28
CA GLU A 209 -8.33 -17.90 -6.11
C GLU A 209 -8.99 -16.55 -5.77
N GLN A 210 -9.14 -16.22 -4.48
CA GLN A 210 -9.68 -14.93 -4.03
C GLN A 210 -8.84 -13.75 -4.51
N ASN A 211 -7.51 -13.87 -4.47
CA ASN A 211 -6.62 -12.83 -4.99
C ASN A 211 -6.83 -12.63 -6.50
N TYR A 212 -6.90 -13.71 -7.29
CA TYR A 212 -7.16 -13.60 -8.72
C TYR A 212 -8.58 -13.14 -9.04
N GLU A 213 -9.56 -13.46 -8.21
CA GLU A 213 -10.92 -12.95 -8.33
C GLU A 213 -10.96 -11.43 -8.13
N ILE A 214 -10.32 -10.92 -7.09
CA ILE A 214 -10.15 -9.47 -6.88
C ILE A 214 -9.48 -8.82 -8.10
N LEU A 215 -8.40 -9.40 -8.62
CA LEU A 215 -7.71 -8.87 -9.79
C LEU A 215 -8.61 -8.88 -11.03
N ARG A 216 -9.43 -9.93 -11.20
CA ARG A 216 -10.40 -10.07 -12.29
C ARG A 216 -11.48 -8.99 -12.27
N TYR A 217 -12.01 -8.67 -11.09
CA TYR A 217 -13.09 -7.70 -10.89
C TYR A 217 -12.62 -6.38 -10.26
N LEU A 218 -11.34 -6.05 -10.40
CA LEU A 218 -10.74 -4.86 -9.78
C LEU A 218 -11.45 -3.55 -10.19
N GLU A 219 -12.00 -3.50 -11.38
CA GLU A 219 -12.75 -2.33 -11.87
C GLU A 219 -14.06 -2.06 -11.11
N ASP A 220 -14.63 -3.06 -10.41
CA ASP A 220 -15.87 -2.89 -9.64
C ASP A 220 -15.66 -1.99 -8.42
N PHE A 221 -14.43 -1.88 -7.90
CA PHE A 221 -14.09 -0.96 -6.81
C PHE A 221 -14.33 0.53 -7.16
N LYS A 222 -14.46 0.88 -8.45
CA LYS A 222 -14.88 2.21 -8.88
C LYS A 222 -16.25 2.63 -8.32
N ALA A 223 -17.11 1.67 -7.98
CA ALA A 223 -18.40 1.95 -7.34
C ALA A 223 -18.24 2.66 -5.98
N LEU A 224 -17.11 2.49 -5.30
CA LEU A 224 -16.80 3.18 -4.04
C LEU A 224 -16.41 4.64 -4.21
N GLN A 225 -16.18 5.10 -5.44
CA GLN A 225 -15.82 6.49 -5.78
C GLN A 225 -14.60 7.00 -4.98
N ARG A 226 -13.59 6.16 -4.82
CA ARG A 226 -12.32 6.46 -4.16
C ARG A 226 -11.15 6.01 -5.02
N PRO A 227 -9.95 6.63 -4.90
CA PRO A 227 -8.75 6.14 -5.56
C PRO A 227 -8.40 4.73 -5.10
N LEU A 228 -7.80 3.95 -5.99
CA LEU A 228 -7.48 2.55 -5.76
C LEU A 228 -5.97 2.34 -5.69
N LEU A 229 -5.49 1.83 -4.57
CA LEU A 229 -4.13 1.34 -4.41
C LEU A 229 -4.10 -0.17 -4.64
N VAL A 230 -3.06 -0.64 -5.32
CA VAL A 230 -2.81 -2.07 -5.54
C VAL A 230 -1.38 -2.43 -5.12
N GLY A 231 -1.28 -3.39 -4.19
CA GLY A 231 -0.02 -3.92 -3.68
C GLY A 231 0.12 -5.43 -3.94
N VAL A 232 0.53 -5.83 -5.14
CA VAL A 232 0.74 -7.25 -5.52
C VAL A 232 2.21 -7.66 -5.60
N SER A 233 3.14 -6.70 -5.43
CA SER A 233 4.56 -6.89 -5.67
C SER A 233 5.16 -8.06 -4.89
N ARG A 234 5.69 -9.05 -5.62
CA ARG A 234 6.39 -10.24 -5.11
C ARG A 234 5.55 -11.08 -4.12
N LYS A 235 4.20 -11.01 -4.19
CA LYS A 235 3.30 -11.75 -3.30
C LYS A 235 3.13 -13.22 -3.69
N SER A 236 2.73 -14.04 -2.72
CA SER A 236 2.59 -15.50 -2.86
C SER A 236 1.65 -15.90 -4.00
N MET A 237 0.61 -15.13 -4.27
CA MET A 237 -0.30 -15.37 -5.39
C MET A 237 0.45 -15.44 -6.74
N ILE A 238 1.55 -14.73 -6.88
CA ILE A 238 2.35 -14.69 -8.11
C ILE A 238 3.37 -15.84 -8.12
N TYR A 239 4.27 -15.89 -7.13
CA TYR A 239 5.38 -16.82 -7.18
C TYR A 239 4.95 -18.28 -6.99
N ARG A 240 3.89 -18.56 -6.20
CA ARG A 240 3.35 -19.92 -6.07
C ARG A 240 2.69 -20.40 -7.35
N LEU A 241 1.91 -19.54 -8.05
CA LEU A 241 1.33 -19.88 -9.36
C LEU A 241 2.40 -20.20 -10.40
N LEU A 242 3.49 -19.45 -10.40
CA LEU A 242 4.58 -19.60 -11.38
C LEU A 242 5.63 -20.68 -10.97
N GLY A 243 5.46 -21.31 -9.80
CA GLY A 243 6.41 -22.32 -9.31
C GLY A 243 7.80 -21.75 -9.01
N THR A 244 7.87 -20.51 -8.52
CA THR A 244 9.12 -19.80 -8.20
C THR A 244 9.08 -19.23 -6.78
N ASP A 245 9.94 -18.28 -6.46
CA ASP A 245 10.03 -17.57 -5.19
C ASP A 245 9.83 -16.06 -5.35
N ALA A 246 9.83 -15.32 -4.23
CA ALA A 246 9.62 -13.88 -4.23
C ALA A 246 10.72 -13.11 -4.99
N ASP A 247 11.96 -13.57 -4.97
CA ASP A 247 13.08 -12.89 -5.64
C ASP A 247 12.96 -12.96 -7.16
N ASN A 248 12.39 -14.05 -7.66
CA ASN A 248 12.17 -14.32 -9.09
C ASN A 248 10.77 -13.93 -9.59
N ALA A 249 9.97 -13.20 -8.78
CA ALA A 249 8.59 -12.84 -9.10
C ALA A 249 8.44 -11.53 -9.88
N LEU A 250 9.51 -10.86 -10.30
CA LEU A 250 9.46 -9.56 -10.97
C LEU A 250 8.59 -9.57 -12.23
N ASN A 251 8.76 -10.54 -13.12
CA ASN A 251 7.96 -10.59 -14.35
C ASN A 251 6.46 -10.74 -14.06
N GLY A 252 6.08 -11.65 -13.16
CA GLY A 252 4.68 -11.83 -12.75
C GLY A 252 4.11 -10.60 -12.04
N THR A 253 4.92 -9.90 -11.23
CA THR A 253 4.57 -8.61 -10.63
C THR A 253 4.25 -7.57 -11.69
N THR A 254 5.10 -7.43 -12.72
CA THR A 254 4.89 -6.47 -13.82
C THR A 254 3.60 -6.77 -14.58
N VAL A 255 3.32 -8.05 -14.85
CA VAL A 255 2.05 -8.47 -15.50
C VAL A 255 0.85 -8.07 -14.64
N CYS A 256 0.85 -8.40 -13.34
CA CYS A 256 -0.26 -8.07 -12.45
C CYS A 256 -0.43 -6.55 -12.27
N ASN A 257 0.65 -5.78 -12.16
CA ASN A 257 0.63 -4.32 -12.11
C ASN A 257 0.04 -3.73 -13.41
N THR A 258 0.41 -4.26 -14.56
CA THR A 258 -0.15 -3.82 -15.86
C THR A 258 -1.66 -4.08 -15.91
N ILE A 259 -2.11 -5.26 -15.47
CA ILE A 259 -3.56 -5.57 -15.39
C ILE A 259 -4.25 -4.60 -14.43
N ALA A 260 -3.67 -4.32 -13.27
CA ALA A 260 -4.21 -3.39 -12.30
C ALA A 260 -4.36 -1.96 -12.87
N LEU A 261 -3.35 -1.46 -13.60
CA LEU A 261 -3.41 -0.17 -14.30
C LEU A 261 -4.55 -0.12 -15.32
N LEU A 262 -4.71 -1.16 -16.14
CA LEU A 262 -5.78 -1.25 -17.13
C LEU A 262 -7.16 -1.25 -16.48
N LYS A 263 -7.27 -1.74 -15.25
CA LYS A 263 -8.50 -1.81 -14.46
C LYS A 263 -8.72 -0.61 -13.54
N GLY A 264 -7.81 0.37 -13.55
CA GLY A 264 -8.02 1.67 -12.90
C GLY A 264 -7.31 1.84 -11.55
N ALA A 265 -6.24 1.10 -11.29
CA ALA A 265 -5.38 1.39 -10.16
C ALA A 265 -4.77 2.81 -10.28
N SER A 266 -4.91 3.59 -9.21
CA SER A 266 -4.37 4.96 -9.11
C SER A 266 -3.00 4.99 -8.45
N ILE A 267 -2.70 4.00 -7.60
CA ILE A 267 -1.41 3.87 -6.91
C ILE A 267 -0.96 2.40 -6.98
N LEU A 268 0.31 2.18 -7.33
CA LEU A 268 0.94 0.86 -7.28
C LEU A 268 2.02 0.84 -6.19
N ARG A 269 1.83 -0.02 -5.17
CA ARG A 269 2.78 -0.19 -4.06
C ARG A 269 3.74 -1.34 -4.36
N VAL A 270 5.03 -1.02 -4.54
CA VAL A 270 5.99 -1.96 -5.14
C VAL A 270 7.37 -1.95 -4.49
N HIS A 271 8.09 -3.08 -4.62
CA HIS A 271 9.52 -3.18 -4.34
C HIS A 271 10.36 -2.68 -5.54
N ASP A 272 9.93 -3.00 -6.76
CA ASP A 272 10.66 -2.78 -8.01
C ASP A 272 10.11 -1.54 -8.73
N VAL A 273 10.55 -0.37 -8.26
CA VAL A 273 10.01 0.93 -8.69
C VAL A 273 10.20 1.16 -10.18
N LYS A 274 11.41 0.93 -10.70
CA LYS A 274 11.73 1.15 -12.11
C LYS A 274 10.81 0.33 -13.04
N ALA A 275 10.69 -0.97 -12.80
CA ALA A 275 9.85 -1.84 -13.63
C ALA A 275 8.36 -1.45 -13.56
N CYS A 276 7.90 -0.96 -12.40
CA CYS A 276 6.56 -0.43 -12.24
C CYS A 276 6.37 0.87 -13.01
N ARG A 277 7.32 1.80 -12.95
CA ARG A 277 7.28 3.06 -13.71
C ARG A 277 7.25 2.81 -15.22
N GLU A 278 8.04 1.87 -15.72
CA GLU A 278 8.02 1.46 -17.12
C GLU A 278 6.62 0.94 -17.54
N ALA A 279 5.97 0.14 -16.69
CA ALA A 279 4.60 -0.32 -16.95
C ALA A 279 3.58 0.83 -16.98
N VAL A 280 3.71 1.81 -16.06
CA VAL A 280 2.88 3.04 -16.07
C VAL A 280 3.04 3.80 -17.38
N GLU A 281 4.27 4.05 -17.83
CA GLU A 281 4.55 4.78 -19.07
C GLU A 281 3.99 4.07 -20.32
N ILE A 282 4.13 2.75 -20.39
CA ILE A 282 3.57 1.96 -21.49
C ILE A 282 2.05 2.09 -21.54
N VAL A 283 1.39 1.93 -20.39
CA VAL A 283 -0.08 2.01 -20.30
C VAL A 283 -0.56 3.44 -20.63
N ARG A 284 0.11 4.48 -20.12
CA ARG A 284 -0.20 5.89 -20.46
C ARG A 284 -0.09 6.13 -21.96
N LYS A 285 0.99 5.68 -22.58
CA LYS A 285 1.20 5.82 -24.02
C LYS A 285 0.13 5.12 -24.85
N MET A 286 -0.34 3.95 -24.40
CA MET A 286 -1.43 3.21 -25.06
C MET A 286 -2.74 4.01 -25.08
N TYR A 287 -2.99 4.84 -24.06
CA TYR A 287 -4.18 5.72 -24.01
C TYR A 287 -3.97 7.09 -24.65
N GLY A 288 -2.83 7.34 -25.30
CA GLY A 288 -2.53 8.58 -26.04
C GLY A 288 -2.05 9.75 -25.18
N GLU A 289 -1.69 9.48 -23.90
CA GLU A 289 -1.12 10.50 -23.02
C GLU A 289 0.37 10.71 -23.32
N PRO A 290 0.91 11.95 -23.18
CA PRO A 290 2.33 12.19 -23.35
C PRO A 290 3.13 11.46 -22.27
N CYS A 291 4.30 10.91 -22.65
CA CYS A 291 5.26 10.42 -21.66
C CYS A 291 5.79 11.60 -20.83
N ALA A 292 6.00 11.39 -19.52
CA ALA A 292 6.72 12.37 -18.70
C ALA A 292 8.14 12.53 -19.29
N GLN A 293 8.56 13.78 -19.53
CA GLN A 293 9.91 14.11 -19.98
C GLN A 293 10.89 14.13 -18.83
#